data_f58f88c331014e71cd0da29961a5ff4d
#
_entry.id   f58f88c331014e71cd0da29961a5ff4d
#
_cell.length_a   1.000
_cell.length_b   1.000
_cell.length_c   1.000
_cell.angle_alpha   90.00
_cell.angle_beta   90.00
_cell.angle_gamma   90.00
#
_symmetry.space_group_name_H-M   'P 1'
#
loop_
_entity.id
_entity.type
_entity.pdbx_description
1 polymer ?
#
loop_
_entity_poly.entity_id
_entity_poly.type
_entity_poly.pdbx_seq_one_letter_code
_entity_poly.pdbx_strand_id
1 'polypeptide(L)'
;MHVANIGLYASAERNLVLAINDFDETHLGPWEWDLKRLAASALVAAEYLGADAARQREAAKMIATGYRTKLREYGKMGFMRVWYDHIEQASVLDAFSVDAHRRVKATFAKARSRNHLQVLGKMTDLVDDQHRIRELHPFVIRETHTEDGEAVYEVLGELLEAYLASLPEDRRILLRRYRVVDVARKVVGVGSVGTRCWVILLTGADD
;
A
#
# COMPACT_ATOMS: atom_id res chain seq x y z
N MET A 1 12.39 1.04 -4.51
CA MET A 1 11.11 1.34 -5.21
C MET A 1 11.06 0.64 -6.56
N HIS A 2 9.92 0.09 -7.00
CA HIS A 2 9.69 -0.51 -8.33
C HIS A 2 8.25 -0.21 -8.80
N VAL A 3 7.91 -0.58 -10.05
CA VAL A 3 6.60 -0.22 -10.64
C VAL A 3 5.39 -0.74 -9.85
N ALA A 4 5.52 -1.85 -9.12
CA ALA A 4 4.44 -2.38 -8.29
C ALA A 4 4.26 -1.63 -6.95
N ASN A 5 5.20 -0.77 -6.55
CA ASN A 5 5.05 0.10 -5.39
C ASN A 5 4.21 1.37 -5.69
N ILE A 6 3.65 1.48 -6.89
CA ILE A 6 2.75 2.57 -7.26
C ILE A 6 1.32 2.06 -7.17
N GLY A 7 0.53 2.67 -6.32
CA GLY A 7 -0.84 2.24 -6.02
C GLY A 7 -1.81 3.38 -5.88
N LEU A 8 -3.08 3.03 -5.70
CA LEU A 8 -4.16 3.97 -5.43
C LEU A 8 -4.56 3.87 -3.95
N TYR A 9 -4.73 4.99 -3.29
CA TYR A 9 -5.24 5.06 -1.93
C TYR A 9 -6.22 6.22 -1.75
N ALA A 10 -7.03 6.18 -0.71
CA ALA A 10 -7.91 7.28 -0.34
C ALA A 10 -7.16 8.26 0.56
N SER A 11 -7.09 9.54 0.16
CA SER A 11 -6.56 10.62 1.00
C SER A 11 -7.43 10.83 2.26
N ALA A 12 -7.00 11.72 3.17
CA ALA A 12 -7.78 12.09 4.36
C ALA A 12 -9.16 12.67 3.97
N GLU A 13 -9.24 13.36 2.85
CA GLU A 13 -10.47 13.92 2.26
C GLU A 13 -11.26 12.87 1.44
N ARG A 14 -10.81 11.61 1.46
CA ARG A 14 -11.39 10.48 0.73
C ARG A 14 -11.34 10.62 -0.80
N ASN A 15 -10.43 11.42 -1.31
CA ASN A 15 -10.10 11.45 -2.73
C ASN A 15 -9.17 10.30 -3.09
N LEU A 16 -9.44 9.65 -4.22
CA LEU A 16 -8.58 8.56 -4.70
C LEU A 16 -7.39 9.15 -5.46
N VAL A 17 -6.20 8.99 -4.90
CA VAL A 17 -4.94 9.52 -5.42
C VAL A 17 -3.94 8.40 -5.71
N LEU A 18 -3.05 8.66 -6.67
CA LEU A 18 -1.91 7.78 -6.96
C LEU A 18 -0.77 8.11 -5.99
N ALA A 19 -0.21 7.10 -5.36
CA ALA A 19 0.90 7.26 -4.43
C ALA A 19 1.86 6.07 -4.47
N ILE A 20 3.01 6.26 -3.85
CA ILE A 20 3.95 5.18 -3.54
C ILE A 20 3.41 4.45 -2.30
N ASN A 21 3.57 3.14 -2.26
CA ASN A 21 3.23 2.26 -1.15
C ASN A 21 4.42 1.34 -0.82
N ASP A 22 4.26 0.47 0.21
CA ASP A 22 5.23 -0.56 0.57
C ASP A 22 6.50 0.04 1.19
N PHE A 23 6.38 0.58 2.40
CA PHE A 23 7.43 1.31 3.12
C PHE A 23 8.05 0.52 4.27
N ASP A 24 7.70 -0.75 4.48
CA ASP A 24 8.11 -1.57 5.62
C ASP A 24 9.61 -1.92 5.61
N GLU A 25 10.27 -1.95 4.45
CA GLU A 25 11.71 -2.19 4.32
C GLU A 25 12.47 -0.95 3.82
N THR A 26 12.11 0.24 4.31
CA THR A 26 12.81 1.47 3.91
C THR A 26 14.09 1.69 4.71
N HIS A 27 15.08 2.28 4.08
CA HIS A 27 16.35 2.65 4.67
C HIS A 27 16.84 4.01 4.14
N LEU A 28 17.54 4.77 4.99
CA LEU A 28 18.17 6.00 4.56
C LEU A 28 19.30 5.70 3.57
N GLY A 29 19.23 6.27 2.39
CA GLY A 29 20.19 6.05 1.31
C GLY A 29 20.17 7.13 0.25
N PRO A 30 21.08 7.07 -0.73
CA PRO A 30 21.08 8.00 -1.86
C PRO A 30 19.76 7.91 -2.64
N TRP A 31 19.11 9.04 -2.85
CA TRP A 31 17.81 9.15 -3.53
C TRP A 31 17.79 8.54 -4.93
N GLU A 32 18.92 8.58 -5.63
CA GLU A 32 19.07 8.02 -6.97
C GLU A 32 18.94 6.49 -7.00
N TRP A 33 19.07 5.80 -5.87
CA TRP A 33 18.87 4.34 -5.82
C TRP A 33 17.41 3.99 -6.13
N ASP A 34 16.46 4.74 -5.59
CA ASP A 34 15.05 4.54 -5.89
C ASP A 34 14.74 4.79 -7.36
N LEU A 35 15.31 5.85 -7.93
CA LEU A 35 15.13 6.17 -9.34
C LEU A 35 15.74 5.09 -10.24
N LYS A 36 16.94 4.59 -9.91
CA LYS A 36 17.58 3.49 -10.63
C LYS A 36 16.77 2.20 -10.58
N ARG A 37 16.27 1.84 -9.39
CA ARG A 37 15.41 0.66 -9.21
C ARG A 37 14.10 0.79 -9.97
N LEU A 38 13.47 1.96 -9.96
CA LEU A 38 12.24 2.20 -10.72
C LEU A 38 12.51 2.10 -12.22
N ALA A 39 13.61 2.69 -12.73
CA ALA A 39 13.98 2.60 -14.15
C ALA A 39 14.28 1.15 -14.56
N ALA A 40 15.02 0.40 -13.75
CA ALA A 40 15.28 -1.03 -13.99
C ALA A 40 13.98 -1.84 -14.02
N SER A 41 13.07 -1.61 -13.07
CA SER A 41 11.79 -2.31 -13.03
C SER A 41 10.89 -1.96 -14.22
N ALA A 42 10.94 -0.73 -14.74
CA ALA A 42 10.21 -0.34 -15.94
C ALA A 42 10.76 -1.05 -17.19
N LEU A 43 12.07 -1.22 -17.28
CA LEU A 43 12.71 -2.01 -18.35
C LEU A 43 12.25 -3.46 -18.31
N VAL A 44 12.32 -4.11 -17.14
CA VAL A 44 11.91 -5.51 -16.94
C VAL A 44 10.41 -5.67 -17.22
N ALA A 45 9.59 -4.72 -16.80
CA ALA A 45 8.16 -4.75 -17.11
C ALA A 45 7.88 -4.65 -18.61
N ALA A 46 8.62 -3.79 -19.32
CA ALA A 46 8.53 -3.70 -20.79
C ALA A 46 8.96 -5.00 -21.48
N GLU A 47 10.03 -5.63 -21.01
CA GLU A 47 10.47 -6.95 -21.49
C GLU A 47 9.40 -8.01 -21.29
N TYR A 48 8.84 -8.10 -20.08
CA TYR A 48 7.75 -9.03 -19.76
C TYR A 48 6.52 -8.85 -20.67
N LEU A 49 6.25 -7.61 -21.10
CA LEU A 49 5.18 -7.29 -22.03
C LEU A 49 5.56 -7.52 -23.50
N GLY A 50 6.71 -8.09 -23.80
CA GLY A 50 7.17 -8.43 -25.15
C GLY A 50 7.76 -7.25 -25.93
N ALA A 51 8.16 -6.15 -25.28
CA ALA A 51 8.80 -5.04 -25.94
C ALA A 51 10.23 -5.40 -26.42
N ASP A 52 10.60 -4.89 -27.57
CA ASP A 52 11.98 -5.02 -28.08
C ASP A 52 12.98 -4.22 -27.22
N ALA A 53 14.27 -4.48 -27.39
CA ALA A 53 15.34 -3.86 -26.61
C ALA A 53 15.39 -2.32 -26.73
N ALA A 54 14.89 -1.74 -27.82
CA ALA A 54 14.83 -0.29 -27.98
C ALA A 54 13.74 0.32 -27.10
N ARG A 55 12.55 -0.29 -27.09
CA ARG A 55 11.42 0.12 -26.25
C ARG A 55 11.67 -0.13 -24.76
N GLN A 56 12.38 -1.20 -24.41
CA GLN A 56 12.81 -1.45 -23.04
C GLN A 56 13.71 -0.33 -22.53
N ARG A 57 14.73 0.07 -23.30
CA ARG A 57 15.61 1.19 -22.96
C ARG A 57 14.85 2.52 -22.90
N GLU A 58 13.90 2.74 -23.79
CA GLU A 58 13.08 3.95 -23.79
C GLU A 58 12.20 4.01 -22.53
N ALA A 59 11.61 2.92 -22.07
CA ALA A 59 10.85 2.86 -20.83
C ALA A 59 11.70 3.29 -19.62
N ALA A 60 12.92 2.77 -19.49
CA ALA A 60 13.84 3.18 -18.43
C ALA A 60 14.24 4.67 -18.53
N LYS A 61 14.49 5.17 -19.74
CA LYS A 61 14.86 6.57 -19.99
C LYS A 61 13.70 7.52 -19.68
N MET A 62 12.47 7.13 -19.95
CA MET A 62 11.28 7.92 -19.62
C MET A 62 11.14 8.16 -18.11
N ILE A 63 11.50 7.20 -17.26
CA ILE A 63 11.51 7.38 -15.80
C ILE A 63 12.45 8.53 -15.40
N ALA A 64 13.69 8.47 -15.85
CA ALA A 64 14.68 9.51 -15.52
C ALA A 64 14.30 10.89 -16.10
N THR A 65 13.73 10.91 -17.30
CA THR A 65 13.30 12.14 -17.96
C THR A 65 12.10 12.75 -17.25
N GLY A 66 11.09 11.93 -16.90
CA GLY A 66 9.91 12.37 -16.17
C GLY A 66 10.26 12.96 -14.81
N TYR A 67 11.09 12.25 -14.04
CA TYR A 67 11.58 12.72 -12.75
C TYR A 67 12.28 14.09 -12.86
N ARG A 68 13.24 14.22 -13.77
CA ARG A 68 13.96 15.48 -13.99
C ARG A 68 13.06 16.62 -14.44
N THR A 69 12.09 16.34 -15.30
CA THR A 69 11.12 17.34 -15.78
C THR A 69 10.26 17.82 -14.62
N LYS A 70 9.72 16.88 -13.83
CA LYS A 70 8.83 17.21 -12.69
C LYS A 70 9.58 17.99 -11.60
N LEU A 71 10.81 17.62 -11.28
CA LEU A 71 11.64 18.39 -10.34
C LEU A 71 11.88 19.84 -10.81
N ARG A 72 12.09 20.05 -12.12
CA ARG A 72 12.25 21.40 -12.67
C ARG A 72 10.97 22.22 -12.61
N GLU A 73 9.82 21.57 -12.77
CA GLU A 73 8.51 22.22 -12.56
C GLU A 73 8.32 22.61 -11.10
N TYR A 74 8.55 21.69 -10.18
CA TYR A 74 8.45 21.94 -8.75
C TYR A 74 9.41 23.04 -8.25
N GLY A 75 10.62 23.10 -8.80
CA GLY A 75 11.57 24.15 -8.48
C GLY A 75 11.12 25.57 -8.89
N LYS A 76 10.06 25.69 -9.69
CA LYS A 76 9.46 26.97 -10.09
C LYS A 76 8.15 27.27 -9.34
N MET A 77 7.69 26.34 -8.52
CA MET A 77 6.43 26.46 -7.77
C MET A 77 6.67 26.97 -6.36
N GLY A 78 5.69 27.65 -5.78
CA GLY A 78 5.70 27.99 -4.37
C GLY A 78 5.60 26.73 -3.49
N PHE A 79 6.25 26.75 -2.32
CA PHE A 79 6.35 25.62 -1.41
C PHE A 79 4.98 24.98 -1.07
N MET A 80 3.99 25.80 -0.71
CA MET A 80 2.65 25.30 -0.37
C MET A 80 1.98 24.57 -1.53
N ARG A 81 2.20 25.04 -2.76
CA ARG A 81 1.65 24.38 -3.95
C ARG A 81 2.27 23.02 -4.18
N VAL A 82 3.61 22.89 -3.97
CA VAL A 82 4.30 21.59 -4.05
C VAL A 82 3.83 20.66 -2.94
N TRP A 83 3.63 21.20 -1.71
CA TRP A 83 3.21 20.42 -0.55
C TRP A 83 1.85 19.75 -0.74
N TYR A 84 0.90 20.44 -1.38
CA TYR A 84 -0.45 19.93 -1.65
C TYR A 84 -0.61 19.30 -3.03
N ASP A 85 0.46 19.21 -3.83
CA ASP A 85 0.37 18.57 -5.15
C ASP A 85 0.15 17.07 -5.00
N HIS A 86 -0.78 16.54 -5.77
CA HIS A 86 -1.13 15.13 -5.77
C HIS A 86 -1.60 14.68 -7.15
N ILE A 87 -1.53 13.38 -7.40
CA ILE A 87 -1.85 12.81 -8.71
C ILE A 87 -3.25 12.19 -8.65
N GLU A 88 -4.22 12.86 -9.23
CA GLU A 88 -5.60 12.41 -9.37
C GLU A 88 -5.84 11.65 -10.67
N GLN A 89 -7.03 11.04 -10.78
CA GLN A 89 -7.45 10.31 -11.97
C GLN A 89 -7.35 11.15 -13.26
N ALA A 90 -7.70 12.44 -13.22
CA ALA A 90 -7.62 13.31 -14.38
C ALA A 90 -6.19 13.41 -14.91
N SER A 91 -5.22 13.71 -14.01
CA SER A 91 -3.81 13.80 -14.37
C SER A 91 -3.26 12.47 -14.93
N VAL A 92 -3.74 11.34 -14.41
CA VAL A 92 -3.36 10.02 -14.94
C VAL A 92 -3.94 9.82 -16.34
N LEU A 93 -5.19 10.19 -16.58
CA LEU A 93 -5.81 10.08 -17.90
C LEU A 93 -5.10 10.95 -18.94
N ASP A 94 -4.72 12.18 -18.58
CA ASP A 94 -3.99 13.09 -19.46
C ASP A 94 -2.62 12.55 -19.88
N ALA A 95 -2.00 11.71 -19.03
CA ALA A 95 -0.71 11.08 -19.31
C ALA A 95 -0.79 9.84 -20.22
N PHE A 96 -1.99 9.30 -20.44
CA PHE A 96 -2.18 8.07 -21.21
C PHE A 96 -2.87 8.36 -22.56
N SER A 97 -2.60 7.49 -23.56
CA SER A 97 -3.33 7.50 -24.83
C SER A 97 -4.82 7.21 -24.61
N VAL A 98 -5.67 7.71 -25.51
CA VAL A 98 -7.14 7.53 -25.47
C VAL A 98 -7.51 6.04 -25.37
N ASP A 99 -6.78 5.16 -26.04
CA ASP A 99 -7.01 3.71 -25.99
C ASP A 99 -6.80 3.10 -24.60
N ALA A 100 -5.92 3.69 -23.79
CA ALA A 100 -5.67 3.26 -22.42
C ALA A 100 -6.71 3.79 -21.41
N HIS A 101 -7.46 4.84 -21.75
CA HIS A 101 -8.40 5.51 -20.84
C HIS A 101 -9.45 4.55 -20.27
N ARG A 102 -9.97 3.60 -21.07
CA ARG A 102 -10.92 2.60 -20.59
C ARG A 102 -10.35 1.76 -19.46
N ARG A 103 -9.08 1.32 -19.57
CA ARG A 103 -8.39 0.53 -18.54
C ARG A 103 -8.11 1.34 -17.30
N VAL A 104 -7.63 2.58 -17.47
CA VAL A 104 -7.39 3.51 -16.36
C VAL A 104 -8.69 3.77 -15.59
N LYS A 105 -9.77 4.13 -16.26
CA LYS A 105 -11.09 4.35 -15.65
C LYS A 105 -11.60 3.10 -14.91
N ALA A 106 -11.45 1.93 -15.50
CA ALA A 106 -11.84 0.66 -14.86
C ALA A 106 -11.02 0.38 -13.59
N THR A 107 -9.71 0.68 -13.60
CA THR A 107 -8.83 0.54 -12.44
C THR A 107 -9.26 1.45 -11.29
N PHE A 108 -9.52 2.72 -11.57
CA PHE A 108 -10.03 3.67 -10.57
C PHE A 108 -11.42 3.29 -10.06
N ALA A 109 -12.33 2.84 -10.93
CA ALA A 109 -13.66 2.36 -10.52
C ALA A 109 -13.56 1.15 -9.59
N LYS A 110 -12.69 0.18 -9.92
CA LYS A 110 -12.41 -0.98 -9.08
C LYS A 110 -11.79 -0.58 -7.73
N ALA A 111 -10.90 0.41 -7.71
CA ALA A 111 -10.32 0.92 -6.47
C ALA A 111 -11.39 1.57 -5.58
N ARG A 112 -12.30 2.39 -6.16
CA ARG A 112 -13.41 3.00 -5.41
C ARG A 112 -14.39 1.98 -4.83
N SER A 113 -14.60 0.84 -5.50
CA SER A 113 -15.49 -0.20 -4.99
C SER A 113 -14.90 -0.99 -3.82
N ARG A 114 -13.58 -0.95 -3.63
CA ARG A 114 -12.91 -1.65 -2.52
C ARG A 114 -13.09 -0.86 -1.24
N ASN A 115 -13.81 -1.45 -0.30
CA ASN A 115 -14.03 -0.91 1.03
C ASN A 115 -13.76 -1.96 2.10
N HIS A 116 -13.77 -1.55 3.37
CA HIS A 116 -13.52 -2.43 4.51
C HIS A 116 -14.53 -3.58 4.61
N LEU A 117 -15.80 -3.37 4.26
CA LEU A 117 -16.83 -4.42 4.29
C LEU A 117 -16.54 -5.55 3.30
N GLN A 118 -16.01 -5.24 2.12
CA GLN A 118 -15.59 -6.28 1.17
C GLN A 118 -14.39 -7.08 1.69
N VAL A 119 -13.46 -6.43 2.37
CA VAL A 119 -12.32 -7.11 3.00
C VAL A 119 -12.80 -7.97 4.15
N LEU A 120 -13.70 -7.45 4.99
CA LEU A 120 -14.34 -8.19 6.07
C LEU A 120 -14.96 -9.49 5.55
N GLY A 121 -15.87 -9.41 4.57
CA GLY A 121 -16.54 -10.60 4.03
C GLY A 121 -15.63 -11.62 3.33
N LYS A 122 -14.44 -11.19 2.87
CA LYS A 122 -13.45 -12.10 2.25
C LYS A 122 -12.51 -12.74 3.26
N MET A 123 -12.19 -12.05 4.34
CA MET A 123 -11.14 -12.46 5.28
C MET A 123 -11.69 -13.01 6.59
N THR A 124 -13.01 -12.92 6.84
CA THR A 124 -13.63 -13.38 8.09
C THR A 124 -14.77 -14.34 7.83
N ASP A 125 -15.04 -15.16 8.83
CA ASP A 125 -16.24 -15.96 9.00
C ASP A 125 -17.00 -15.49 10.25
N LEU A 126 -18.32 -15.65 10.26
CA LEU A 126 -19.14 -15.36 11.43
C LEU A 126 -19.17 -16.61 12.32
N VAL A 127 -18.67 -16.49 13.54
CA VAL A 127 -18.65 -17.57 14.55
C VAL A 127 -19.25 -17.00 15.83
N ASP A 128 -20.32 -17.59 16.32
CA ASP A 128 -21.05 -17.14 17.52
C ASP A 128 -21.40 -15.63 17.48
N ASP A 129 -21.96 -15.18 16.33
CA ASP A 129 -22.29 -13.79 16.04
C ASP A 129 -21.11 -12.80 16.09
N GLN A 130 -19.87 -13.30 16.06
CA GLN A 130 -18.66 -12.48 16.00
C GLN A 130 -17.85 -12.78 14.73
N HIS A 131 -17.35 -11.75 14.10
CA HIS A 131 -16.41 -11.91 13.02
C HIS A 131 -15.08 -12.47 13.54
N ARG A 132 -14.57 -13.52 12.89
CA ARG A 132 -13.27 -14.13 13.14
C ARG A 132 -12.49 -14.23 11.84
N ILE A 133 -11.17 -14.02 11.90
CA ILE A 133 -10.31 -14.13 10.73
C ILE A 133 -10.37 -15.59 10.25
N ARG A 134 -10.65 -15.75 8.95
CA ARG A 134 -10.69 -17.06 8.29
C ARG A 134 -9.27 -17.64 8.21
N GLU A 135 -9.09 -18.83 8.75
CA GLU A 135 -7.82 -19.54 8.59
C GLU A 135 -7.72 -20.15 7.20
N LEU A 136 -6.52 -20.07 6.63
CA LEU A 136 -6.18 -20.63 5.33
C LEU A 136 -4.75 -21.17 5.39
N HIS A 137 -4.59 -22.39 5.90
CA HIS A 137 -3.30 -23.02 6.01
C HIS A 137 -2.62 -23.23 4.66
N PRO A 138 -1.31 -22.99 4.52
CA PRO A 138 -0.38 -22.45 5.53
C PRO A 138 -0.26 -20.92 5.55
N PHE A 139 -1.16 -20.20 4.88
CA PHE A 139 -1.01 -18.76 4.59
C PHE A 139 -1.61 -17.83 5.65
N VAL A 140 -2.68 -18.27 6.32
CA VAL A 140 -3.31 -17.52 7.42
C VAL A 140 -3.55 -18.50 8.56
N ILE A 141 -2.88 -18.26 9.68
CA ILE A 141 -2.86 -19.16 10.82
C ILE A 141 -3.11 -18.37 12.10
N ARG A 142 -4.03 -18.85 12.92
CA ARG A 142 -4.23 -18.31 14.27
C ARG A 142 -3.20 -18.97 15.21
N GLU A 143 -2.35 -18.13 15.77
CA GLU A 143 -1.35 -18.55 16.77
C GLU A 143 -1.75 -17.98 18.13
N THR A 144 -1.70 -18.80 19.17
CA THR A 144 -2.02 -18.39 20.53
C THR A 144 -0.80 -18.00 21.34
N HIS A 145 0.35 -18.57 21.00
CA HIS A 145 1.65 -18.31 21.65
C HIS A 145 2.72 -18.04 20.59
N THR A 146 3.68 -17.21 20.95
CA THR A 146 4.92 -17.02 20.18
C THR A 146 5.84 -18.22 20.32
N GLU A 147 6.92 -18.27 19.55
CA GLU A 147 7.95 -19.32 19.67
C GLU A 147 8.62 -19.35 21.07
N ASP A 148 8.68 -18.18 21.71
CA ASP A 148 9.22 -18.01 23.07
C ASP A 148 8.20 -18.33 24.16
N GLY A 149 6.97 -18.73 23.78
CA GLY A 149 5.89 -19.14 24.69
C GLY A 149 5.04 -18.01 25.25
N GLU A 150 5.25 -16.76 24.82
CA GLU A 150 4.45 -15.63 25.24
C GLU A 150 3.07 -15.62 24.56
N ALA A 151 2.05 -15.13 25.23
CA ALA A 151 0.72 -15.01 24.64
C ALA A 151 0.72 -13.96 23.51
N VAL A 152 0.32 -14.37 22.31
CA VAL A 152 0.32 -13.50 21.11
C VAL A 152 -0.48 -12.21 21.36
N TYR A 153 -1.61 -12.28 22.06
CA TYR A 153 -2.43 -11.11 22.35
C TYR A 153 -1.73 -10.08 23.26
N GLU A 154 -0.90 -10.53 24.21
CA GLU A 154 -0.13 -9.64 25.07
C GLU A 154 0.96 -8.92 24.29
N VAL A 155 1.77 -9.67 23.52
CA VAL A 155 2.82 -9.09 22.66
C VAL A 155 2.26 -8.12 21.64
N LEU A 156 1.17 -8.48 20.96
CA LEU A 156 0.54 -7.60 19.98
C LEU A 156 -0.15 -6.40 20.63
N GLY A 157 -0.62 -6.53 21.86
CA GLY A 157 -1.15 -5.41 22.66
C GLY A 157 -0.07 -4.36 22.92
N GLU A 158 1.10 -4.78 23.38
CA GLU A 158 2.25 -3.88 23.61
C GLU A 158 2.72 -3.20 22.30
N LEU A 159 2.82 -3.96 21.21
CA LEU A 159 3.19 -3.44 19.90
C LEU A 159 2.15 -2.45 19.38
N LEU A 160 0.86 -2.70 19.59
CA LEU A 160 -0.21 -1.79 19.19
C LEU A 160 -0.16 -0.48 19.98
N GLU A 161 0.09 -0.52 21.29
CA GLU A 161 0.25 0.70 22.10
C GLU A 161 1.49 1.50 21.67
N ALA A 162 2.62 0.84 21.37
CA ALA A 162 3.81 1.49 20.84
C ALA A 162 3.52 2.14 19.46
N TYR A 163 2.78 1.45 18.59
CA TYR A 163 2.35 1.98 17.31
C TYR A 163 1.44 3.19 17.49
N LEU A 164 0.42 3.11 18.36
CA LEU A 164 -0.47 4.23 18.64
C LEU A 164 0.30 5.45 19.16
N ALA A 165 1.30 5.24 20.01
CA ALA A 165 2.15 6.32 20.52
C ALA A 165 2.95 7.03 19.41
N SER A 166 3.32 6.31 18.35
CA SER A 166 4.06 6.84 17.19
C SER A 166 3.19 7.66 16.22
N LEU A 167 1.87 7.54 16.30
CA LEU A 167 0.95 8.19 15.37
C LEU A 167 0.70 9.67 15.70
N PRO A 168 0.43 10.51 14.70
CA PRO A 168 -0.17 11.83 14.87
C PRO A 168 -1.47 11.73 15.70
N GLU A 169 -1.77 12.77 16.46
CA GLU A 169 -2.86 12.77 17.44
C GLU A 169 -4.24 12.45 16.83
N ASP A 170 -4.55 13.01 15.67
CA ASP A 170 -5.80 12.78 14.94
C ASP A 170 -5.99 11.29 14.60
N ARG A 171 -4.94 10.61 14.18
CA ARG A 171 -4.95 9.17 13.86
C ARG A 171 -5.06 8.33 15.11
N ARG A 172 -4.35 8.70 16.16
CA ARG A 172 -4.39 8.01 17.45
C ARG A 172 -5.77 8.07 18.09
N ILE A 173 -6.43 9.25 18.07
CA ILE A 173 -7.79 9.42 18.58
C ILE A 173 -8.77 8.52 17.79
N LEU A 174 -8.62 8.44 16.47
CA LEU A 174 -9.47 7.60 15.65
C LEU A 174 -9.28 6.12 15.99
N LEU A 175 -8.05 5.62 16.01
CA LEU A 175 -7.77 4.20 16.26
C LEU A 175 -8.14 3.75 17.67
N ARG A 176 -8.08 4.61 18.68
CA ARG A 176 -8.53 4.30 20.05
C ARG A 176 -10.04 4.06 20.18
N ARG A 177 -10.83 4.38 19.15
CA ARG A 177 -12.25 4.04 19.11
C ARG A 177 -12.53 2.60 18.70
N TYR A 178 -11.50 1.90 18.22
CA TYR A 178 -11.59 0.52 17.81
C TYR A 178 -11.04 -0.41 18.88
N ARG A 179 -11.61 -1.59 18.98
CA ARG A 179 -11.11 -2.69 19.82
C ARG A 179 -10.64 -3.86 18.97
N VAL A 180 -9.63 -4.57 19.44
CA VAL A 180 -9.15 -5.79 18.79
C VAL A 180 -10.18 -6.92 19.02
N VAL A 181 -10.55 -7.58 17.94
CA VAL A 181 -11.50 -8.73 17.95
C VAL A 181 -10.78 -10.03 17.72
N ASP A 182 -9.85 -10.05 16.75
CA ASP A 182 -9.13 -11.27 16.38
C ASP A 182 -7.79 -10.93 15.75
N VAL A 183 -6.83 -11.86 15.81
CA VAL A 183 -5.51 -11.73 15.23
C VAL A 183 -5.10 -13.03 14.56
N ALA A 184 -4.38 -12.94 13.44
CA ALA A 184 -3.81 -14.09 12.77
C ALA A 184 -2.49 -13.72 12.08
N ARG A 185 -1.55 -14.67 12.06
CA ARG A 185 -0.34 -14.54 11.25
C ARG A 185 -0.68 -14.79 9.78
N LYS A 186 -0.16 -13.96 8.90
CA LYS A 186 -0.41 -14.05 7.46
C LYS A 186 0.87 -13.98 6.65
N VAL A 187 1.04 -14.93 5.74
CA VAL A 187 2.06 -14.84 4.68
C VAL A 187 1.51 -13.92 3.60
N VAL A 188 2.13 -12.76 3.39
CA VAL A 188 1.64 -11.72 2.45
C VAL A 188 2.33 -11.74 1.10
N GLY A 189 3.44 -12.48 0.96
CA GLY A 189 4.17 -12.65 -0.30
C GLY A 189 5.45 -13.44 -0.08
N VAL A 190 6.20 -13.68 -1.15
CA VAL A 190 7.46 -14.45 -1.09
C VAL A 190 8.49 -13.77 -0.19
N GLY A 191 8.56 -12.43 -0.21
CA GLY A 191 9.47 -11.66 0.66
C GLY A 191 9.11 -11.72 2.15
N SER A 192 7.86 -12.08 2.50
CA SER A 192 7.44 -12.24 3.90
C SER A 192 7.72 -13.63 4.48
N VAL A 193 8.27 -14.55 3.71
CA VAL A 193 8.69 -15.87 4.22
C VAL A 193 9.86 -15.65 5.17
N GLY A 194 9.70 -16.09 6.42
CA GLY A 194 10.67 -15.86 7.49
C GLY A 194 10.45 -14.57 8.30
N THR A 195 9.46 -13.74 7.92
CA THR A 195 8.98 -12.62 8.73
C THR A 195 7.63 -12.94 9.37
N ARG A 196 7.25 -12.19 10.40
CA ARG A 196 5.97 -12.36 11.09
C ARG A 196 5.06 -11.18 10.75
N CYS A 197 4.21 -11.34 9.71
CA CYS A 197 3.19 -10.38 9.37
C CYS A 197 1.87 -10.75 10.04
N TRP A 198 1.27 -9.82 10.77
CA TRP A 198 0.02 -10.03 11.49
C TRP A 198 -1.13 -9.27 10.83
N VAL A 199 -2.29 -9.90 10.80
CA VAL A 199 -3.56 -9.26 10.50
C VAL A 199 -4.31 -9.12 11.81
N ILE A 200 -4.72 -7.90 12.13
CA ILE A 200 -5.48 -7.57 13.33
C ILE A 200 -6.86 -7.13 12.87
N LEU A 201 -7.89 -7.82 13.33
CA LEU A 201 -9.29 -7.43 13.11
C LEU A 201 -9.72 -6.47 14.19
N LEU A 202 -10.18 -5.31 13.76
CA LEU A 202 -10.68 -4.26 14.64
C LEU A 202 -12.17 -4.05 14.39
N THR A 203 -12.93 -3.71 15.45
CA THR A 203 -14.32 -3.30 15.36
C THR A 203 -14.54 -1.97 16.07
N GLY A 204 -15.35 -1.08 15.49
CA GLY A 204 -15.80 0.16 16.08
C GLY A 204 -17.05 -0.01 16.94
N ALA A 205 -17.57 1.08 17.50
CA ALA A 205 -18.78 1.06 18.34
C ALA A 205 -20.06 0.85 17.52
N ASP A 206 -20.02 1.19 16.23
CA ASP A 206 -21.18 1.17 15.33
C ASP A 206 -21.05 0.09 14.23
N ASP A 207 -20.08 -0.81 14.35
CA ASP A 207 -19.78 -1.88 13.36
C ASP A 207 -20.25 -3.25 13.88
#